data_2c3b6b0a06f616823d27c07ff2b14464
#
_entry.id   2c3b6b0a06f616823d27c07ff2b14464
#
_cell.length_a   1.000
_cell.length_b   1.000
_cell.length_c   1.000
_cell.angle_alpha   90.00
_cell.angle_beta   90.00
_cell.angle_gamma   90.00
#
_symmetry.space_group_name_H-M   'P 1'
#
loop_
_entity.id
_entity.type
_entity.pdbx_description
1 polymer ?
#
loop_
_entity_poly.entity_id
_entity_poly.type
_entity_poly.pdbx_seq_one_letter_code
_entity_poly.pdbx_strand_id
1 'polypeptide(L)'
;KEWVRVNLLPRAPPADRGPLLPEKVEGLVLRSGHDGGSFTLGEQFMHKSLCLVLAGVPDGPCLGAVLNRPTANVVQFNLPSRPRRCIHFGGEARVKSGLDIDANGLLWLHHSADFGGAPIGDSGVYRIAASDAANLVKDGAAALDDFLLVAGIQAWSREALQALMARGDLVPVADGAALWDQ
;
A
#
# COMPACT_ATOMS: atom_id res chain seq x y z
N LYS A 1 -35.58 12.34 4.95
CA LYS A 1 -34.91 13.66 4.93
C LYS A 1 -33.99 13.88 6.15
N GLU A 2 -34.23 13.24 7.29
CA GLU A 2 -33.35 13.29 8.49
C GLU A 2 -32.09 12.45 8.35
N TRP A 3 -32.17 11.36 7.64
CA TRP A 3 -31.05 10.43 7.41
C TRP A 3 -29.82 11.10 6.73
N VAL A 4 -30.05 12.04 5.83
CA VAL A 4 -28.97 12.78 5.12
C VAL A 4 -28.25 13.78 6.02
N ARG A 5 -28.91 14.32 7.06
CA ARG A 5 -28.32 15.35 7.94
C ARG A 5 -27.32 14.78 8.96
N VAL A 6 -27.51 13.56 9.44
CA VAL A 6 -26.68 12.98 10.51
C VAL A 6 -25.25 12.65 10.00
N ASN A 7 -25.09 12.38 8.71
CA ASN A 7 -23.80 12.01 8.12
C ASN A 7 -22.95 13.20 7.61
N LEU A 8 -23.49 14.42 7.67
CA LEU A 8 -22.81 15.63 7.19
C LEU A 8 -22.24 16.52 8.31
N LEU A 9 -22.42 16.15 9.57
CA LEU A 9 -21.82 16.89 10.68
C LEU A 9 -20.34 16.56 10.78
N PRO A 10 -19.44 17.56 10.72
CA PRO A 10 -18.03 17.32 10.96
C PRO A 10 -17.88 16.76 12.39
N ARG A 11 -17.31 15.56 12.49
CA ARG A 11 -16.97 14.97 13.78
C ARG A 11 -15.94 15.87 14.44
N ALA A 12 -16.19 16.30 15.67
CA ALA A 12 -15.20 17.04 16.44
C ALA A 12 -13.91 16.19 16.50
N PRO A 13 -12.74 16.78 16.25
CA PRO A 13 -11.49 16.07 16.35
C PRO A 13 -11.37 15.47 17.77
N PRO A 14 -10.95 14.21 17.92
CA PRO A 14 -10.72 13.64 19.23
C PRO A 14 -9.69 14.51 19.96
N ALA A 15 -9.98 14.79 21.26
CA ALA A 15 -9.15 15.66 22.11
C ALA A 15 -7.77 15.05 22.43
N ASP A 16 -7.57 13.79 22.09
CA ASP A 16 -6.32 13.08 22.33
C ASP A 16 -5.50 13.04 21.04
N ARG A 17 -4.25 13.50 21.12
CA ARG A 17 -3.33 13.46 19.99
C ARG A 17 -2.95 11.99 19.78
N GLY A 18 -3.46 11.40 18.73
CA GLY A 18 -3.02 10.07 18.28
C GLY A 18 -1.49 9.99 18.13
N PRO A 19 -0.94 8.80 17.85
CA PRO A 19 0.49 8.62 17.73
C PRO A 19 1.09 9.60 16.73
N LEU A 20 2.20 10.25 17.12
CA LEU A 20 2.93 11.15 16.24
C LEU A 20 3.52 10.33 15.08
N LEU A 21 3.50 10.91 13.90
CA LEU A 21 4.15 10.31 12.74
C LEU A 21 5.66 10.27 13.00
N PRO A 22 6.31 9.10 12.89
CA PRO A 22 7.76 8.99 13.10
C PRO A 22 8.52 9.80 12.05
N GLU A 23 9.75 10.18 12.36
CA GLU A 23 10.62 10.88 11.40
C GLU A 23 10.82 10.04 10.14
N LYS A 24 11.17 8.75 10.32
CA LYS A 24 11.27 7.77 9.23
C LYS A 24 9.91 7.07 9.09
N VAL A 25 9.24 7.32 7.98
CA VAL A 25 7.91 6.75 7.67
C VAL A 25 7.95 5.54 6.74
N GLU A 26 9.05 5.36 6.02
CA GLU A 26 9.24 4.24 5.09
C GLU A 26 9.15 2.90 5.83
N GLY A 27 8.35 1.98 5.31
CA GLY A 27 8.08 0.69 5.94
C GLY A 27 6.94 0.71 6.95
N LEU A 28 6.35 1.87 7.24
CA LEU A 28 5.20 1.95 8.14
C LEU A 28 4.01 1.25 7.51
N VAL A 29 3.47 0.26 8.21
CA VAL A 29 2.25 -0.44 7.82
C VAL A 29 1.08 0.18 8.56
N LEU A 30 0.06 0.57 7.81
CA LEU A 30 -1.13 1.25 8.31
C LEU A 30 -2.39 0.46 7.92
N ARG A 31 -3.29 0.29 8.87
CA ARG A 31 -4.61 -0.26 8.63
C ARG A 31 -5.66 0.82 8.82
N SER A 32 -6.70 0.85 7.98
CA SER A 32 -7.84 1.73 8.23
C SER A 32 -8.52 1.37 9.55
N GLY A 33 -8.86 2.40 10.33
CA GLY A 33 -9.51 2.26 11.62
C GLY A 33 -10.89 1.57 11.51
N HIS A 34 -11.35 0.98 12.61
CA HIS A 34 -12.62 0.26 12.66
C HIS A 34 -13.84 1.15 12.40
N ASP A 35 -13.76 2.41 12.78
CA ASP A 35 -14.89 3.35 12.71
C ASP A 35 -15.10 3.97 11.34
N GLY A 36 -14.19 3.73 10.38
CA GLY A 36 -14.29 3.95 8.92
C GLY A 36 -15.04 5.20 8.42
N GLY A 37 -15.36 6.14 9.32
CA GLY A 37 -16.34 7.17 9.08
C GLY A 37 -15.83 8.44 8.43
N SER A 38 -14.50 8.59 8.24
CA SER A 38 -13.92 9.85 7.75
C SER A 38 -13.61 9.85 6.27
N PHE A 39 -13.60 8.68 5.62
CA PHE A 39 -13.30 8.60 4.19
C PHE A 39 -14.48 9.08 3.35
N THR A 40 -14.19 9.98 2.42
CA THR A 40 -15.17 10.46 1.43
C THR A 40 -15.57 9.36 0.45
N LEU A 41 -16.63 9.58 -0.34
CA LEU A 41 -17.04 8.61 -1.37
C LEU A 41 -15.90 8.29 -2.37
N GLY A 42 -15.06 9.27 -2.71
CA GLY A 42 -13.89 9.07 -3.56
C GLY A 42 -12.78 8.23 -2.90
N GLU A 43 -12.77 8.18 -1.57
CA GLU A 43 -11.77 7.45 -0.79
C GLU A 43 -12.28 6.10 -0.24
N GLN A 44 -13.39 5.59 -0.77
CA GLN A 44 -14.01 4.31 -0.33
C GLN A 44 -13.04 3.13 -0.41
N PHE A 45 -12.07 3.16 -1.30
CA PHE A 45 -11.01 2.15 -1.39
C PHE A 45 -10.10 2.13 -0.15
N MET A 46 -10.05 3.21 0.63
CA MET A 46 -9.33 3.26 1.91
C MET A 46 -10.06 2.52 3.03
N HIS A 47 -11.37 2.29 2.92
CA HIS A 47 -12.13 1.57 3.93
C HIS A 47 -11.68 0.12 4.05
N LYS A 48 -11.32 -0.35 5.26
CA LYS A 48 -10.71 -1.67 5.51
C LYS A 48 -9.44 -1.92 4.70
N SER A 49 -8.71 -0.87 4.37
CA SER A 49 -7.45 -1.00 3.63
C SER A 49 -6.29 -1.36 4.55
N LEU A 50 -5.30 -1.97 3.95
CA LEU A 50 -3.97 -2.17 4.50
C LEU A 50 -2.99 -1.44 3.58
N CYS A 51 -2.26 -0.48 4.13
CA CYS A 51 -1.36 0.38 3.38
C CYS A 51 0.08 0.19 3.85
N LEU A 52 1.02 0.18 2.93
CA LEU A 52 2.45 0.23 3.20
C LEU A 52 3.00 1.57 2.73
N VAL A 53 3.69 2.29 3.60
CA VAL A 53 4.41 3.50 3.21
C VAL A 53 5.72 3.10 2.51
N LEU A 54 5.81 3.43 1.23
CA LEU A 54 6.90 3.02 0.33
C LEU A 54 8.10 3.97 0.39
N ALA A 55 7.83 5.24 0.61
CA ALA A 55 8.83 6.29 0.70
C ALA A 55 8.27 7.52 1.41
N GLY A 56 9.13 8.30 2.05
CA GLY A 56 8.79 9.59 2.63
C GLY A 56 9.97 10.52 2.57
N VAL A 57 9.74 11.73 2.06
CA VAL A 57 10.74 12.80 2.05
C VAL A 57 10.44 13.73 3.22
N PRO A 58 11.44 14.19 4.01
CA PRO A 58 11.19 15.03 5.19
C PRO A 58 10.29 16.22 4.92
N ASP A 59 10.53 16.94 3.83
CA ASP A 59 9.76 18.12 3.40
C ASP A 59 8.91 17.86 2.15
N GLY A 60 8.59 16.58 1.87
CA GLY A 60 7.87 16.15 0.67
C GLY A 60 6.72 15.18 0.99
N PRO A 61 6.12 14.61 -0.06
CA PRO A 61 5.03 13.68 0.11
C PRO A 61 5.48 12.36 0.72
N CYS A 62 4.59 11.74 1.49
CA CYS A 62 4.64 10.33 1.84
C CYS A 62 3.94 9.54 0.74
N LEU A 63 4.65 8.58 0.16
CA LEU A 63 4.13 7.70 -0.88
C LEU A 63 3.82 6.34 -0.27
N GLY A 64 2.65 5.80 -0.54
CA GLY A 64 2.26 4.49 -0.03
C GLY A 64 1.45 3.71 -1.06
N ALA A 65 1.16 2.46 -0.75
CA ALA A 65 0.30 1.63 -1.56
C ALA A 65 -0.70 0.88 -0.69
N VAL A 66 -1.94 0.80 -1.17
CA VAL A 66 -2.94 -0.12 -0.63
C VAL A 66 -2.61 -1.52 -1.16
N LEU A 67 -2.53 -2.50 -0.27
CA LEU A 67 -2.05 -3.85 -0.63
C LEU A 67 -3.19 -4.86 -0.79
N ASN A 68 -4.30 -4.69 -0.09
CA ASN A 68 -5.40 -5.65 0.01
C ASN A 68 -6.61 -5.29 -0.87
N ARG A 69 -6.39 -4.74 -2.07
CA ARG A 69 -7.46 -4.39 -3.02
C ARG A 69 -7.26 -5.10 -4.36
N PRO A 70 -7.60 -6.40 -4.46
CA PRO A 70 -7.51 -7.11 -5.73
C PRO A 70 -8.45 -6.48 -6.77
N THR A 71 -8.01 -6.43 -8.01
CA THR A 71 -8.79 -5.98 -9.16
C THR A 71 -9.15 -7.16 -10.05
N ALA A 72 -9.97 -6.92 -11.06
CA ALA A 72 -10.24 -7.93 -12.11
C ALA A 72 -9.08 -8.07 -13.11
N ASN A 73 -8.08 -7.21 -13.04
CA ASN A 73 -6.93 -7.24 -13.96
C ASN A 73 -5.90 -8.27 -13.49
N VAL A 74 -5.29 -8.95 -14.45
CA VAL A 74 -4.25 -9.95 -14.20
C VAL A 74 -3.06 -9.73 -15.13
N VAL A 75 -1.87 -10.02 -14.62
CA VAL A 75 -0.68 -10.25 -15.46
C VAL A 75 -0.61 -11.73 -15.77
N GLN A 76 -0.40 -12.06 -17.04
CA GLN A 76 -0.14 -13.42 -17.48
C GLN A 76 1.29 -13.52 -17.97
N PHE A 77 2.01 -14.50 -17.44
CA PHE A 77 3.39 -14.76 -17.85
C PHE A 77 3.43 -15.66 -19.09
N ASN A 78 4.37 -15.38 -19.97
CA ASN A 78 4.61 -16.21 -21.15
C ASN A 78 5.52 -17.40 -20.81
N LEU A 79 5.05 -18.24 -19.90
CA LEU A 79 5.65 -19.51 -19.49
C LEU A 79 4.75 -20.67 -19.96
N PRO A 80 5.24 -21.90 -20.04
CA PRO A 80 4.44 -23.06 -20.51
C PRO A 80 3.11 -23.23 -19.76
N SER A 81 3.10 -23.01 -18.44
CA SER A 81 1.90 -23.09 -17.60
C SER A 81 1.01 -21.84 -17.69
N ARG A 82 1.48 -20.78 -18.35
CA ARG A 82 0.79 -19.47 -18.45
C ARG A 82 0.24 -18.99 -17.11
N PRO A 83 1.06 -18.91 -16.05
CA PRO A 83 0.58 -18.52 -14.73
C PRO A 83 0.07 -17.07 -14.76
N ARG A 84 -0.93 -16.81 -13.92
CA ARG A 84 -1.59 -15.49 -13.83
C ARG A 84 -1.49 -14.98 -12.40
N ARG A 85 -1.27 -13.68 -12.26
CA ARG A 85 -1.30 -12.99 -10.97
C ARG A 85 -2.25 -11.81 -11.01
N CYS A 86 -3.09 -11.69 -10.00
CA CYS A 86 -4.00 -10.56 -9.84
C CYS A 86 -3.21 -9.29 -9.57
N ILE A 87 -3.66 -8.18 -10.17
CA ILE A 87 -3.15 -6.84 -9.88
C ILE A 87 -4.00 -6.23 -8.77
N HIS A 88 -3.35 -5.69 -7.76
CA HIS A 88 -4.00 -4.96 -6.68
C HIS A 88 -4.01 -3.46 -6.98
N PHE A 89 -5.07 -2.78 -6.57
CA PHE A 89 -5.17 -1.32 -6.67
C PHE A 89 -4.45 -0.69 -5.49
N GLY A 90 -3.35 0.01 -5.76
CA GLY A 90 -2.50 0.66 -4.74
C GLY A 90 -2.90 2.09 -4.42
N GLY A 91 -3.64 2.74 -5.30
CA GLY A 91 -4.05 4.13 -5.16
C GLY A 91 -4.24 4.85 -6.49
N GLU A 92 -4.66 6.11 -6.43
CA GLU A 92 -5.00 6.92 -7.62
C GLU A 92 -3.81 7.67 -8.21
N ALA A 93 -2.75 7.89 -7.41
CA ALA A 93 -1.58 8.61 -7.88
C ALA A 93 -0.71 7.73 -8.78
N ARG A 94 -0.12 8.35 -9.80
CA ARG A 94 0.85 7.73 -10.69
C ARG A 94 2.20 8.40 -10.48
N VAL A 95 3.19 7.65 -10.02
CA VAL A 95 4.57 8.11 -9.92
C VAL A 95 5.33 7.63 -11.13
N LYS A 96 6.05 8.53 -11.77
CA LYS A 96 6.81 8.26 -13.00
C LYS A 96 8.26 7.82 -12.75
N SER A 97 8.76 7.96 -11.52
CA SER A 97 10.14 7.63 -11.19
C SER A 97 10.34 7.44 -9.68
N GLY A 98 11.35 6.65 -9.30
CA GLY A 98 11.84 6.57 -7.92
C GLY A 98 11.32 5.41 -7.07
N LEU A 99 10.41 4.56 -7.58
CA LEU A 99 9.86 3.41 -6.85
C LEU A 99 10.00 2.07 -7.58
N ASP A 100 10.90 1.95 -8.55
CA ASP A 100 11.07 0.75 -9.38
C ASP A 100 9.76 0.26 -10.04
N ILE A 101 8.89 1.21 -10.40
CA ILE A 101 7.65 0.93 -11.11
C ILE A 101 8.00 0.55 -12.54
N ASP A 102 7.46 -0.57 -13.02
CA ASP A 102 7.73 -1.06 -14.36
C ASP A 102 7.06 -0.20 -15.46
N ALA A 103 7.34 -0.52 -16.73
CA ALA A 103 6.78 0.19 -17.89
C ALA A 103 5.24 0.11 -17.97
N ASN A 104 4.61 -0.86 -17.28
CA ASN A 104 3.18 -1.01 -17.20
C ASN A 104 2.57 -0.27 -16.01
N GLY A 105 3.37 0.40 -15.21
CA GLY A 105 2.94 1.12 -14.01
C GLY A 105 2.73 0.21 -12.80
N LEU A 106 3.35 -0.96 -12.77
CA LEU A 106 3.23 -1.93 -11.69
C LEU A 106 4.45 -1.88 -10.76
N LEU A 107 4.16 -1.89 -9.47
CA LEU A 107 5.12 -2.11 -8.40
C LEU A 107 5.08 -3.60 -8.03
N TRP A 108 6.25 -4.23 -7.97
CA TRP A 108 6.42 -5.64 -7.61
C TRP A 108 6.97 -5.74 -6.20
N LEU A 109 6.23 -6.40 -5.33
CA LEU A 109 6.55 -6.57 -3.91
C LEU A 109 6.67 -8.05 -3.56
N HIS A 110 7.53 -8.38 -2.59
CA HIS A 110 7.66 -9.71 -1.99
C HIS A 110 8.14 -9.59 -0.53
N HIS A 111 8.17 -10.70 0.21
CA HIS A 111 8.58 -10.74 1.62
C HIS A 111 9.79 -11.65 1.89
N SER A 112 10.41 -12.21 0.84
CA SER A 112 11.58 -13.08 1.00
C SER A 112 12.88 -12.30 0.79
N ALA A 113 13.76 -12.26 1.78
CA ALA A 113 15.08 -11.66 1.65
C ALA A 113 15.96 -12.35 0.59
N ASP A 114 15.70 -13.63 0.31
CA ASP A 114 16.47 -14.44 -0.64
C ASP A 114 16.23 -14.05 -2.11
N PHE A 115 15.14 -13.37 -2.40
CA PHE A 115 14.83 -12.94 -3.76
C PHE A 115 15.56 -11.64 -4.15
N GLY A 116 16.25 -10.99 -3.21
CA GLY A 116 16.92 -9.71 -3.43
C GLY A 116 15.92 -8.54 -3.49
N GLY A 117 16.32 -7.48 -4.21
CA GLY A 117 15.51 -6.26 -4.27
C GLY A 117 15.85 -5.25 -3.16
N ALA A 118 15.12 -4.15 -3.12
CA ALA A 118 15.33 -3.09 -2.14
C ALA A 118 14.33 -3.23 -0.97
N PRO A 119 14.79 -3.28 0.29
CA PRO A 119 13.90 -3.31 1.45
C PRO A 119 13.10 -2.02 1.57
N ILE A 120 11.87 -2.11 2.03
CA ILE A 120 11.01 -0.96 2.32
C ILE A 120 11.01 -0.74 3.83
N GLY A 121 11.94 0.09 4.30
CA GLY A 121 12.15 0.30 5.72
C GLY A 121 12.38 -1.01 6.47
N ASP A 122 11.72 -1.13 7.64
CA ASP A 122 11.79 -2.31 8.50
C ASP A 122 10.54 -3.19 8.40
N SER A 123 9.75 -3.04 7.31
CA SER A 123 8.47 -3.75 7.13
C SER A 123 8.59 -5.25 6.83
N GLY A 124 9.80 -5.75 6.49
CA GLY A 124 9.98 -7.10 5.96
C GLY A 124 9.50 -7.27 4.51
N VAL A 125 9.09 -6.18 3.87
CA VAL A 125 8.66 -6.17 2.47
C VAL A 125 9.79 -5.58 1.62
N TYR A 126 9.97 -6.16 0.45
CA TYR A 126 10.97 -5.75 -0.54
C TYR A 126 10.27 -5.36 -1.84
N ARG A 127 10.84 -4.39 -2.53
CA ARG A 127 10.48 -4.09 -3.93
C ARG A 127 11.54 -4.66 -4.85
N ILE A 128 11.12 -5.17 -6.00
CA ILE A 128 12.00 -5.80 -6.97
C ILE A 128 11.63 -5.33 -8.38
N ALA A 129 12.62 -5.24 -9.27
CA ALA A 129 12.36 -4.96 -10.66
C ALA A 129 11.59 -6.12 -11.32
N ALA A 130 10.63 -5.81 -12.19
CA ALA A 130 9.81 -6.82 -12.87
C ALA A 130 10.65 -7.84 -13.66
N SER A 131 11.80 -7.42 -14.24
CA SER A 131 12.74 -8.29 -14.93
C SER A 131 13.35 -9.35 -14.00
N ASP A 132 13.72 -8.93 -12.79
CA ASP A 132 14.38 -9.81 -11.83
C ASP A 132 13.37 -10.79 -11.24
N ALA A 133 12.16 -10.33 -10.90
CA ALA A 133 11.06 -11.20 -10.50
C ALA A 133 10.72 -12.23 -11.60
N ALA A 134 10.68 -11.81 -12.87
CA ALA A 134 10.43 -12.71 -13.98
C ALA A 134 11.53 -13.77 -14.16
N ASN A 135 12.80 -13.40 -13.93
CA ASN A 135 13.91 -14.34 -13.97
C ASN A 135 13.80 -15.37 -12.83
N LEU A 136 13.53 -14.94 -11.60
CA LEU A 136 13.31 -15.84 -10.45
C LEU A 136 12.21 -16.87 -10.73
N VAL A 137 11.08 -16.43 -11.29
CA VAL A 137 9.97 -17.32 -11.64
C VAL A 137 10.35 -18.27 -12.77
N LYS A 138 11.06 -17.81 -13.81
CA LYS A 138 11.52 -18.61 -14.94
C LYS A 138 12.50 -19.70 -14.50
N ASP A 139 13.41 -19.38 -13.58
CA ASP A 139 14.44 -20.26 -13.08
C ASP A 139 13.91 -21.22 -11.99
N GLY A 140 12.64 -21.07 -11.59
CA GLY A 140 12.00 -21.88 -10.55
C GLY A 140 12.47 -21.55 -9.13
N ALA A 141 13.17 -20.43 -8.94
CA ALA A 141 13.64 -19.96 -7.65
C ALA A 141 12.52 -19.29 -6.83
N ALA A 142 11.47 -18.82 -7.49
CA ALA A 142 10.28 -18.26 -6.85
C ALA A 142 9.01 -18.71 -7.60
N ALA A 143 7.88 -18.79 -6.90
CA ALA A 143 6.57 -18.90 -7.51
C ALA A 143 6.02 -17.51 -7.85
N LEU A 144 5.12 -17.42 -8.83
CA LEU A 144 4.47 -16.14 -9.13
C LEU A 144 3.64 -15.62 -7.95
N ASP A 145 3.11 -16.53 -7.14
CA ASP A 145 2.32 -16.20 -5.94
C ASP A 145 3.15 -15.60 -4.80
N ASP A 146 4.48 -15.68 -4.87
CA ASP A 146 5.38 -15.01 -3.92
C ASP A 146 5.42 -13.49 -4.14
N PHE A 147 4.89 -13.00 -5.28
CA PHE A 147 4.89 -11.59 -5.61
C PHE A 147 3.48 -10.98 -5.51
N LEU A 148 3.42 -9.78 -4.94
CA LEU A 148 2.25 -8.91 -4.97
C LEU A 148 2.46 -7.81 -6.02
N LEU A 149 1.54 -7.73 -6.99
CA LEU A 149 1.57 -6.73 -8.04
C LEU A 149 0.59 -5.61 -7.71
N VAL A 150 1.09 -4.39 -7.63
CA VAL A 150 0.30 -3.23 -7.21
C VAL A 150 0.33 -2.17 -8.30
N ALA A 151 -0.84 -1.72 -8.74
CA ALA A 151 -1.02 -0.62 -9.70
C ALA A 151 -1.43 0.66 -8.98
N GLY A 152 -0.71 1.76 -9.25
CA GLY A 152 -0.95 3.03 -8.60
C GLY A 152 -0.44 3.08 -7.17
N ILE A 153 -0.40 4.27 -6.62
CA ILE A 153 0.03 4.55 -5.25
C ILE A 153 -0.85 5.62 -4.61
N GLN A 154 -0.76 5.76 -3.30
CA GLN A 154 -1.26 6.91 -2.55
C GLN A 154 -0.14 7.93 -2.34
N ALA A 155 -0.52 9.20 -2.39
CA ALA A 155 0.37 10.30 -2.03
C ALA A 155 -0.33 11.18 -0.99
N TRP A 156 0.32 11.37 0.16
CA TRP A 156 -0.14 12.25 1.22
C TRP A 156 0.91 13.32 1.49
N SER A 157 0.51 14.52 1.86
CA SER A 157 1.44 15.38 2.59
C SER A 157 1.70 14.75 3.98
N ARG A 158 2.82 15.11 4.60
CA ARG A 158 3.16 14.61 5.93
C ARG A 158 2.09 15.00 6.96
N GLU A 159 1.57 16.22 6.86
CA GLU A 159 0.50 16.74 7.70
C GLU A 159 -0.81 15.99 7.50
N ALA A 160 -1.16 15.65 6.24
CA ALA A 160 -2.38 14.90 5.93
C ALA A 160 -2.29 13.48 6.52
N LEU A 161 -1.16 12.80 6.36
CA LEU A 161 -0.93 11.47 6.94
C LEU A 161 -0.99 11.52 8.47
N GLN A 162 -0.33 12.50 9.09
CA GLN A 162 -0.40 12.74 10.54
C GLN A 162 -1.84 12.98 11.01
N ALA A 163 -2.63 13.75 10.26
CA ALA A 163 -4.02 14.03 10.61
C ALA A 163 -4.89 12.76 10.52
N LEU A 164 -4.68 11.91 9.50
CA LEU A 164 -5.38 10.62 9.37
C LEU A 164 -5.05 9.69 10.56
N MET A 165 -3.78 9.64 10.97
CA MET A 165 -3.37 8.84 12.13
C MET A 165 -3.93 9.42 13.43
N ALA A 166 -3.87 10.74 13.63
CA ALA A 166 -4.37 11.40 14.83
C ALA A 166 -5.88 11.21 15.04
N ARG A 167 -6.64 11.09 13.95
CA ARG A 167 -8.09 10.80 14.01
C ARG A 167 -8.40 9.30 14.16
N GLY A 168 -7.39 8.43 14.04
CA GLY A 168 -7.59 6.98 14.03
C GLY A 168 -8.15 6.43 12.72
N ASP A 169 -8.17 7.23 11.66
CA ASP A 169 -8.57 6.79 10.32
C ASP A 169 -7.57 5.78 9.75
N LEU A 170 -6.28 6.00 10.05
CA LEU A 170 -5.19 5.08 9.79
C LEU A 170 -4.46 4.76 11.10
N VAL A 171 -4.30 3.50 11.41
CA VAL A 171 -3.67 3.01 12.64
C VAL A 171 -2.44 2.17 12.29
N PRO A 172 -1.27 2.43 12.90
CA PRO A 172 -0.08 1.61 12.70
C PRO A 172 -0.33 0.15 13.09
N VAL A 173 0.20 -0.78 12.31
CA VAL A 173 0.20 -2.21 12.57
C VAL A 173 1.63 -2.65 12.81
N ALA A 174 1.86 -3.38 13.92
CA ALA A 174 3.20 -3.76 14.36
C ALA A 174 3.87 -4.84 13.50
N ASP A 175 3.10 -5.58 12.68
CA ASP A 175 3.59 -6.73 11.95
C ASP A 175 3.28 -6.62 10.46
N GLY A 176 4.33 -6.40 9.68
CA GLY A 176 4.26 -6.40 8.22
C GLY A 176 4.09 -7.79 7.62
N ALA A 177 4.41 -8.87 8.35
CA ALA A 177 4.25 -10.25 7.86
C ALA A 177 2.77 -10.61 7.63
N ALA A 178 1.85 -10.00 8.40
CA ALA A 178 0.40 -10.15 8.20
C ALA A 178 -0.11 -9.62 6.83
N LEU A 179 0.76 -9.00 6.03
CA LEU A 179 0.41 -8.46 4.71
C LEU A 179 0.19 -9.55 3.66
N TRP A 180 0.78 -10.74 3.84
CA TRP A 180 0.79 -11.82 2.86
C TRP A 180 -0.24 -12.93 3.13
N ASP A 181 -0.76 -13.01 4.34
CA ASP A 181 -1.69 -14.06 4.79
C ASP A 181 -3.17 -13.76 4.49
N GLN A 182 -3.46 -12.85 3.53
CA GLN A 182 -4.84 -12.41 3.22
C GLN A 182 -5.31 -12.85 1.83
#